data_22978517a34aaf7fde0166a51deff8e7
#
_entry.id   22978517a34aaf7fde0166a51deff8e7
#
_cell.length_a   1.000
_cell.length_b   1.000
_cell.length_c   1.000
_cell.angle_alpha   90.00
_cell.angle_beta   90.00
_cell.angle_gamma   90.00
#
_symmetry.space_group_name_H-M   'P 1'
#
loop_
_entity.id
_entity.type
_entity.pdbx_description
1 polymer ?
#
loop_
_entity_poly.entity_id
_entity_poly.type
_entity_poly.pdbx_seq_one_letter_code
_entity_poly.pdbx_strand_id
1 'polypeptide(L)'
;MGKIIAVANQKGGVGKTTTSVNLAASLAVEEKKVLLIDADPQGNATSGSGIPRVMSRKTLYHAIVAGEPLENIILPTELPLFFVIPSDKNLAGAEIEMVETQNREYVVKKLLAEIKDQFEYIIIDCPPSLGLLTLNGLTAADSLLVPIQCEYYALEGVTELFDTLARLRRGLNPTLVIEGLLLTMYDERTNLSAAVAQDLRDFYGSQVLKTVIPRNVRLAEAPSYGKPIILYDIRSRGAESYIQLAKEILSHE
;
A
#
# COMPACT_ATOMS: atom_id res chain seq x y z
N MET A 1 -3.54 -11.98 -15.50
CA MET A 1 -3.45 -12.33 -14.06
C MET A 1 -3.11 -11.07 -13.30
N GLY A 2 -3.93 -10.66 -12.34
CA GLY A 2 -3.74 -9.37 -11.64
C GLY A 2 -2.43 -9.35 -10.83
N LYS A 3 -1.72 -8.23 -10.84
CA LYS A 3 -0.49 -8.01 -10.06
C LYS A 3 -0.85 -7.52 -8.65
N ILE A 4 -0.35 -8.19 -7.62
CA ILE A 4 -0.57 -7.82 -6.22
C ILE A 4 0.67 -7.08 -5.70
N ILE A 5 0.50 -5.81 -5.29
CA ILE A 5 1.55 -4.97 -4.74
C ILE A 5 1.23 -4.67 -3.28
N ALA A 6 2.05 -5.13 -2.34
CA ALA A 6 1.97 -4.70 -0.96
C ALA A 6 2.72 -3.36 -0.78
N VAL A 7 2.14 -2.44 -0.03
CA VAL A 7 2.79 -1.18 0.36
C VAL A 7 3.11 -1.26 1.84
N ALA A 8 4.38 -1.47 2.18
CA ALA A 8 4.78 -1.66 3.56
C ALA A 8 6.09 -0.96 3.92
N ASN A 9 6.18 -0.54 5.16
CA ASN A 9 7.39 -0.08 5.83
C ASN A 9 7.13 -0.13 7.35
N GLN A 10 8.12 -0.55 8.15
CA GLN A 10 8.01 -0.61 9.61
C GLN A 10 7.86 0.76 10.26
N LYS A 11 8.43 1.80 9.63
CA LYS A 11 8.36 3.17 10.13
C LYS A 11 6.96 3.75 9.91
N GLY A 12 6.37 4.29 10.97
CA GLY A 12 5.12 5.05 10.89
C GLY A 12 5.33 6.40 10.18
N GLY A 13 4.28 6.90 9.53
CA GLY A 13 4.29 8.26 8.97
C GLY A 13 5.07 8.45 7.67
N VAL A 14 5.61 7.39 7.05
CA VAL A 14 6.38 7.48 5.79
C VAL A 14 5.52 7.61 4.52
N GLY A 15 4.22 7.69 4.64
CA GLY A 15 3.30 7.87 3.51
C GLY A 15 2.79 6.56 2.88
N LYS A 16 2.77 5.43 3.62
CA LYS A 16 2.22 4.15 3.12
C LYS A 16 0.79 4.31 2.59
N THR A 17 -0.13 4.67 3.47
CA THR A 17 -1.55 4.84 3.12
C THR A 17 -1.76 5.90 2.03
N THR A 18 -1.03 7.03 2.11
CA THR A 18 -1.06 8.05 1.07
C THR A 18 -0.63 7.48 -0.28
N THR A 19 0.41 6.65 -0.29
CA THR A 19 0.89 5.98 -1.51
C THR A 19 -0.12 4.96 -2.00
N SER A 20 -0.65 4.10 -1.12
CA SER A 20 -1.61 3.04 -1.49
C SER A 20 -2.85 3.63 -2.16
N VAL A 21 -3.47 4.65 -1.54
CA VAL A 21 -4.68 5.31 -2.06
C VAL A 21 -4.40 6.02 -3.39
N ASN A 22 -3.33 6.82 -3.44
CA ASN A 22 -3.08 7.66 -4.62
C ASN A 22 -2.48 6.88 -5.79
N LEU A 23 -1.70 5.82 -5.54
CA LEU A 23 -1.26 4.91 -6.59
C LEU A 23 -2.46 4.15 -7.18
N ALA A 24 -3.34 3.58 -6.33
CA ALA A 24 -4.53 2.88 -6.80
C ALA A 24 -5.43 3.79 -7.64
N ALA A 25 -5.67 5.02 -7.18
CA ALA A 25 -6.44 6.02 -7.93
C ALA A 25 -5.77 6.40 -9.25
N SER A 26 -4.44 6.57 -9.27
CA SER A 26 -3.70 6.94 -10.48
C SER A 26 -3.67 5.80 -11.50
N LEU A 27 -3.53 4.55 -11.07
CA LEU A 27 -3.65 3.38 -11.95
C LEU A 27 -5.05 3.28 -12.56
N ALA A 28 -6.10 3.59 -11.79
CA ALA A 28 -7.46 3.60 -12.29
C ALA A 28 -7.70 4.70 -13.36
N VAL A 29 -7.03 5.86 -13.22
CA VAL A 29 -7.03 6.92 -14.25
C VAL A 29 -6.27 6.50 -15.51
N GLU A 30 -5.24 5.66 -15.38
CA GLU A 30 -4.54 5.01 -16.50
C GLU A 30 -5.33 3.76 -17.01
N GLU A 31 -6.66 3.74 -16.81
CA GLU A 31 -7.60 2.74 -17.29
C GLU A 31 -7.38 1.31 -16.78
N LYS A 32 -6.68 1.13 -15.65
CA LYS A 32 -6.51 -0.16 -15.00
C LYS A 32 -7.62 -0.43 -14.00
N LYS A 33 -8.13 -1.66 -13.95
CA LYS A 33 -9.09 -2.09 -12.93
C LYS A 33 -8.34 -2.44 -11.64
N VAL A 34 -8.51 -1.63 -10.60
CA VAL A 34 -7.71 -1.67 -9.38
C VAL A 34 -8.57 -1.96 -8.15
N LEU A 35 -8.06 -2.85 -7.30
CA LEU A 35 -8.59 -3.09 -5.96
C LEU A 35 -7.56 -2.61 -4.92
N LEU A 36 -7.99 -1.75 -4.01
CA LEU A 36 -7.25 -1.39 -2.80
C LEU A 36 -7.78 -2.19 -1.62
N ILE A 37 -6.89 -2.86 -0.91
CA ILE A 37 -7.20 -3.57 0.33
C ILE A 37 -6.60 -2.79 1.49
N ASP A 38 -7.45 -2.29 2.37
CA ASP A 38 -7.04 -1.65 3.61
C ASP A 38 -6.78 -2.74 4.66
N ALA A 39 -5.52 -3.05 4.93
CA ALA A 39 -5.13 -4.03 5.94
C ALA A 39 -4.68 -3.37 7.26
N ASP A 40 -4.87 -2.04 7.42
CA ASP A 40 -4.63 -1.34 8.67
C ASP A 40 -5.92 -1.21 9.48
N PRO A 41 -5.96 -1.66 10.75
CA PRO A 41 -7.10 -1.46 11.64
C PRO A 41 -7.54 0.00 11.81
N GLN A 42 -6.66 0.97 11.52
CA GLN A 42 -7.02 2.39 11.55
C GLN A 42 -8.00 2.79 10.45
N GLY A 43 -8.12 2.02 9.36
CA GLY A 43 -9.05 2.27 8.27
C GLY A 43 -8.79 3.57 7.50
N ASN A 44 -7.54 4.00 7.44
CA ASN A 44 -7.17 5.27 6.81
C ASN A 44 -7.23 5.21 5.28
N ALA A 45 -6.88 4.07 4.67
CA ALA A 45 -7.03 3.88 3.23
C ALA A 45 -8.51 3.83 2.84
N THR A 46 -9.36 3.22 3.66
CA THR A 46 -10.82 3.19 3.52
C THR A 46 -11.38 4.61 3.45
N SER A 47 -11.13 5.42 4.49
CA SER A 47 -11.64 6.80 4.53
C SER A 47 -11.02 7.70 3.47
N GLY A 48 -9.71 7.56 3.20
CA GLY A 48 -9.01 8.33 2.17
C GLY A 48 -9.45 8.03 0.74
N SER A 49 -10.13 6.90 0.52
CA SER A 49 -10.73 6.51 -0.75
C SER A 49 -12.21 6.91 -0.89
N GLY A 50 -12.75 7.67 0.05
CA GLY A 50 -14.13 8.14 0.02
C GLY A 50 -15.16 7.14 0.56
N ILE A 51 -14.72 6.05 1.19
CA ILE A 51 -15.63 5.06 1.78
C ILE A 51 -15.98 5.49 3.21
N PRO A 52 -17.26 5.84 3.49
CA PRO A 52 -17.65 6.26 4.83
C PRO A 52 -17.49 5.12 5.85
N ARG A 53 -17.10 5.45 7.07
CA ARG A 53 -17.06 4.50 8.20
C ARG A 53 -18.48 4.23 8.70
N VAL A 54 -19.03 3.08 8.31
CA VAL A 54 -20.39 2.63 8.72
C VAL A 54 -20.24 1.38 9.59
N MET A 55 -20.73 1.43 10.81
CA MET A 55 -20.57 0.36 11.82
C MET A 55 -21.17 -1.00 11.42
N SER A 56 -22.21 -1.01 10.57
CA SER A 56 -22.87 -2.24 10.10
C SER A 56 -22.27 -2.84 8.83
N ARG A 57 -21.20 -2.25 8.31
CA ARG A 57 -20.58 -2.70 7.06
C ARG A 57 -19.64 -3.87 7.33
N LYS A 58 -19.68 -4.87 6.43
CA LYS A 58 -18.67 -5.93 6.41
C LYS A 58 -17.34 -5.38 5.89
N THR A 59 -16.24 -5.84 6.48
CA THR A 59 -14.88 -5.37 6.23
C THR A 59 -13.94 -6.56 6.06
N LEU A 60 -12.66 -6.31 5.79
CA LEU A 60 -11.63 -7.35 5.70
C LEU A 60 -11.61 -8.26 6.94
N TYR A 61 -11.94 -7.73 8.13
CA TYR A 61 -12.08 -8.53 9.35
C TYR A 61 -13.07 -9.70 9.16
N HIS A 62 -14.23 -9.45 8.57
CA HIS A 62 -15.26 -10.47 8.37
C HIS A 62 -14.83 -11.55 7.37
N ALA A 63 -14.04 -11.18 6.35
CA ALA A 63 -13.48 -12.17 5.44
C ALA A 63 -12.45 -13.07 6.13
N ILE A 64 -11.58 -12.49 6.95
CA ILE A 64 -10.51 -13.22 7.65
C ILE A 64 -11.08 -14.14 8.73
N VAL A 65 -12.02 -13.64 9.55
CA VAL A 65 -12.48 -14.32 10.77
C VAL A 65 -13.78 -15.10 10.54
N ALA A 66 -14.72 -14.53 9.79
CA ALA A 66 -16.05 -15.14 9.59
C ALA A 66 -16.19 -15.85 8.24
N GLY A 67 -15.16 -15.89 7.40
CA GLY A 67 -15.21 -16.53 6.08
C GLY A 67 -16.14 -15.83 5.09
N GLU A 68 -16.38 -14.52 5.25
CA GLU A 68 -17.21 -13.77 4.31
C GLU A 68 -16.50 -13.69 2.95
N PRO A 69 -17.16 -14.03 1.84
CA PRO A 69 -16.61 -13.89 0.51
C PRO A 69 -16.17 -12.45 0.23
N LEU A 70 -14.97 -12.27 -0.36
CA LEU A 70 -14.46 -10.93 -0.67
C LEU A 70 -15.39 -10.14 -1.58
N GLU A 71 -16.05 -10.79 -2.51
CA GLU A 71 -17.00 -10.18 -3.46
C GLU A 71 -18.14 -9.42 -2.77
N ASN A 72 -18.55 -9.87 -1.57
CA ASN A 72 -19.60 -9.22 -0.79
C ASN A 72 -19.13 -7.97 -0.03
N ILE A 73 -17.80 -7.72 0.02
CA ILE A 73 -17.20 -6.62 0.77
C ILE A 73 -16.43 -5.63 -0.12
N ILE A 74 -16.28 -5.95 -1.41
CA ILE A 74 -15.70 -5.03 -2.40
C ILE A 74 -16.68 -3.88 -2.65
N LEU A 75 -16.20 -2.66 -2.53
CA LEU A 75 -16.99 -1.44 -2.71
C LEU A 75 -16.44 -0.61 -3.85
N PRO A 76 -17.31 -0.09 -4.73
CA PRO A 76 -16.90 0.91 -5.71
C PRO A 76 -16.59 2.24 -5.02
N THR A 77 -15.68 3.02 -5.61
CA THR A 77 -15.42 4.41 -5.20
C THR A 77 -16.07 5.41 -6.16
N GLU A 78 -15.88 6.71 -5.90
CA GLU A 78 -16.28 7.79 -6.83
C GLU A 78 -15.53 7.70 -8.18
N LEU A 79 -14.31 7.12 -8.17
CA LEU A 79 -13.48 6.97 -9.37
C LEU A 79 -13.79 5.66 -10.08
N PRO A 80 -14.16 5.68 -11.38
CA PRO A 80 -14.35 4.45 -12.16
C PRO A 80 -13.10 3.54 -12.10
N LEU A 81 -13.33 2.21 -12.15
CA LEU A 81 -12.28 1.17 -12.10
C LEU A 81 -11.49 1.11 -10.79
N PHE A 82 -11.81 1.93 -9.80
CA PHE A 82 -11.19 1.90 -8.47
C PHE A 82 -12.15 1.34 -7.41
N PHE A 83 -11.77 0.23 -6.81
CA PHE A 83 -12.55 -0.52 -5.81
C PHE A 83 -11.77 -0.64 -4.51
N VAL A 84 -12.48 -0.80 -3.39
CA VAL A 84 -11.87 -0.90 -2.05
C VAL A 84 -12.47 -2.06 -1.26
N ILE A 85 -11.62 -2.86 -0.62
CA ILE A 85 -11.99 -3.70 0.52
C ILE A 85 -11.70 -2.88 1.79
N PRO A 86 -12.74 -2.49 2.54
CA PRO A 86 -12.59 -1.60 3.68
C PRO A 86 -12.05 -2.31 4.92
N SER A 87 -11.45 -1.53 5.81
CA SER A 87 -11.02 -1.92 7.14
C SER A 87 -11.77 -1.15 8.23
N ASP A 88 -11.74 -1.70 9.43
CA ASP A 88 -12.16 -1.03 10.65
C ASP A 88 -11.34 -1.52 11.86
N LYS A 89 -11.60 -0.92 13.04
CA LYS A 89 -10.90 -1.25 14.28
C LYS A 89 -10.99 -2.73 14.70
N ASN A 90 -12.01 -3.47 14.23
CA ASN A 90 -12.18 -4.88 14.57
C ASN A 90 -11.06 -5.72 13.94
N LEU A 91 -10.44 -5.24 12.85
CA LEU A 91 -9.34 -5.94 12.21
C LEU A 91 -8.14 -6.16 13.16
N ALA A 92 -7.97 -5.33 14.20
CA ALA A 92 -6.98 -5.60 15.24
C ALA A 92 -7.24 -6.92 16.00
N GLY A 93 -8.52 -7.30 16.15
CA GLY A 93 -8.91 -8.58 16.73
C GLY A 93 -8.53 -9.78 15.88
N ALA A 94 -8.49 -9.63 14.57
CA ALA A 94 -8.14 -10.72 13.66
C ALA A 94 -6.72 -11.27 13.92
N GLU A 95 -5.76 -10.44 14.34
CA GLU A 95 -4.41 -10.91 14.70
C GLU A 95 -4.45 -11.90 15.88
N ILE A 96 -5.33 -11.67 16.84
CA ILE A 96 -5.51 -12.55 18.02
C ILE A 96 -6.27 -13.81 17.61
N GLU A 97 -7.36 -13.66 16.86
CA GLU A 97 -8.23 -14.77 16.45
C GLU A 97 -7.54 -15.74 15.48
N MET A 98 -6.63 -15.23 14.65
CA MET A 98 -5.83 -16.07 13.75
C MET A 98 -4.69 -16.84 14.45
N VAL A 99 -4.38 -16.59 15.74
CA VAL A 99 -3.21 -17.21 16.41
C VAL A 99 -3.24 -18.73 16.32
N GLU A 100 -4.41 -19.35 16.49
CA GLU A 100 -4.58 -20.81 16.44
C GLU A 100 -4.90 -21.35 15.03
N THR A 101 -5.03 -20.47 14.04
CA THR A 101 -5.37 -20.86 12.67
C THR A 101 -4.16 -21.49 11.98
N GLN A 102 -4.32 -22.69 11.42
CA GLN A 102 -3.27 -23.30 10.60
C GLN A 102 -2.98 -22.47 9.36
N ASN A 103 -1.69 -22.28 9.06
CA ASN A 103 -1.23 -21.46 7.94
C ASN A 103 -1.81 -20.03 7.96
N ARG A 104 -1.89 -19.47 9.15
CA ARG A 104 -2.43 -18.12 9.40
C ARG A 104 -1.77 -17.00 8.58
N GLU A 105 -0.55 -17.20 8.15
CA GLU A 105 0.19 -16.26 7.30
C GLU A 105 -0.30 -16.25 5.84
N TYR A 106 -1.12 -17.22 5.44
CA TYR A 106 -1.62 -17.43 4.08
C TYR A 106 -3.12 -17.11 3.92
N VAL A 107 -3.78 -16.60 4.95
CA VAL A 107 -5.24 -16.36 4.93
C VAL A 107 -5.61 -15.39 3.83
N VAL A 108 -4.96 -14.22 3.78
CA VAL A 108 -5.23 -13.20 2.75
C VAL A 108 -4.86 -13.73 1.35
N LYS A 109 -3.77 -14.48 1.21
CA LYS A 109 -3.40 -15.10 -0.07
C LYS A 109 -4.48 -16.04 -0.61
N LYS A 110 -5.09 -16.85 0.26
CA LYS A 110 -6.18 -17.76 -0.12
C LYS A 110 -7.42 -17.00 -0.54
N LEU A 111 -7.81 -15.98 0.23
CA LEU A 111 -8.94 -15.13 -0.10
C LEU A 111 -8.76 -14.42 -1.45
N LEU A 112 -7.57 -13.89 -1.73
CA LEU A 112 -7.28 -13.20 -2.98
C LEU A 112 -7.23 -14.12 -4.19
N ALA A 113 -6.91 -15.40 -4.03
CA ALA A 113 -6.90 -16.36 -5.13
C ALA A 113 -8.26 -16.46 -5.85
N GLU A 114 -9.36 -16.18 -5.15
CA GLU A 114 -10.73 -16.26 -5.69
C GLU A 114 -11.08 -15.06 -6.60
N ILE A 115 -10.45 -13.90 -6.37
CA ILE A 115 -10.80 -12.65 -7.05
C ILE A 115 -9.65 -12.04 -7.87
N LYS A 116 -8.43 -12.57 -7.77
CA LYS A 116 -7.22 -11.99 -8.37
C LYS A 116 -7.39 -11.69 -9.86
N ASP A 117 -8.05 -12.56 -10.60
CA ASP A 117 -8.21 -12.43 -12.04
C ASP A 117 -9.30 -11.41 -12.44
N GLN A 118 -10.04 -10.87 -11.48
CA GLN A 118 -11.05 -9.84 -11.73
C GLN A 118 -10.44 -8.43 -11.79
N PHE A 119 -9.18 -8.26 -11.36
CA PHE A 119 -8.46 -6.98 -11.29
C PHE A 119 -7.12 -7.07 -12.01
N GLU A 120 -6.67 -5.96 -12.60
CA GLU A 120 -5.33 -5.86 -13.18
C GLU A 120 -4.28 -5.58 -12.09
N TYR A 121 -4.66 -4.78 -11.09
CA TYR A 121 -3.82 -4.48 -9.92
C TYR A 121 -4.60 -4.65 -8.62
N ILE A 122 -3.94 -5.21 -7.63
CA ILE A 122 -4.40 -5.26 -6.24
C ILE A 122 -3.34 -4.60 -5.37
N ILE A 123 -3.69 -3.52 -4.70
CA ILE A 123 -2.79 -2.80 -3.78
C ILE A 123 -3.18 -3.16 -2.35
N ILE A 124 -2.24 -3.58 -1.52
CA ILE A 124 -2.48 -3.88 -0.11
C ILE A 124 -1.80 -2.81 0.75
N ASP A 125 -2.59 -1.98 1.44
CA ASP A 125 -2.09 -1.01 2.41
C ASP A 125 -1.80 -1.70 3.75
N CYS A 126 -0.54 -1.90 4.08
CA CYS A 126 -0.11 -2.59 5.27
C CYS A 126 0.03 -1.65 6.49
N PRO A 127 -0.32 -2.10 7.71
CA PRO A 127 -0.09 -1.34 8.93
C PRO A 127 1.42 -1.09 9.19
N PRO A 128 1.76 -0.15 10.09
CA PRO A 128 3.17 0.20 10.37
C PRO A 128 3.91 -0.83 11.23
N SER A 129 3.31 -1.98 11.51
CA SER A 129 3.91 -3.08 12.28
C SER A 129 4.23 -4.26 11.38
N LEU A 130 5.20 -5.09 11.76
CA LEU A 130 5.44 -6.41 11.14
C LEU A 130 4.60 -7.51 11.81
N GLY A 131 3.37 -7.18 12.20
CA GLY A 131 2.41 -8.13 12.75
C GLY A 131 1.87 -9.11 11.71
N LEU A 132 0.94 -9.95 12.13
CA LEU A 132 0.36 -11.01 11.30
C LEU A 132 -0.39 -10.45 10.07
N LEU A 133 -1.01 -9.27 10.18
CA LEU A 133 -1.67 -8.61 9.06
C LEU A 133 -0.66 -8.22 7.96
N THR A 134 0.47 -7.62 8.34
CA THR A 134 1.54 -7.28 7.39
C THR A 134 2.15 -8.54 6.76
N LEU A 135 2.39 -9.60 7.55
CA LEU A 135 2.87 -10.88 7.02
C LEU A 135 1.88 -11.48 6.01
N ASN A 136 0.57 -11.41 6.27
CA ASN A 136 -0.46 -11.83 5.33
C ASN A 136 -0.41 -11.01 4.02
N GLY A 137 -0.29 -9.70 4.10
CA GLY A 137 -0.13 -8.83 2.93
C GLY A 137 1.09 -9.19 2.10
N LEU A 138 2.26 -9.35 2.74
CA LEU A 138 3.52 -9.68 2.06
C LEU A 138 3.53 -11.12 1.52
N THR A 139 2.84 -12.05 2.17
CA THR A 139 2.74 -13.45 1.72
C THR A 139 1.83 -13.57 0.49
N ALA A 140 0.82 -12.71 0.39
CA ALA A 140 -0.11 -12.65 -0.73
C ALA A 140 0.46 -11.88 -1.94
N ALA A 141 1.39 -10.95 -1.72
CA ALA A 141 1.88 -10.04 -2.75
C ALA A 141 2.84 -10.71 -3.75
N ASP A 142 2.81 -10.23 -4.99
CA ASP A 142 3.81 -10.54 -6.02
C ASP A 142 5.03 -9.60 -5.84
N SER A 143 4.79 -8.35 -5.42
CA SER A 143 5.86 -7.37 -5.20
C SER A 143 5.58 -6.44 -4.01
N LEU A 144 6.65 -5.80 -3.52
CA LEU A 144 6.62 -4.85 -2.41
C LEU A 144 7.08 -3.47 -2.86
N LEU A 145 6.22 -2.47 -2.72
CA LEU A 145 6.54 -1.05 -2.82
C LEU A 145 6.85 -0.49 -1.43
N VAL A 146 8.01 0.14 -1.28
CA VAL A 146 8.51 0.65 0.00
C VAL A 146 8.56 2.17 -0.01
N PRO A 147 7.58 2.88 0.55
CA PRO A 147 7.67 4.32 0.77
C PRO A 147 8.72 4.64 1.84
N ILE A 148 9.63 5.57 1.52
CA ILE A 148 10.75 5.97 2.37
C ILE A 148 10.75 7.48 2.48
N GLN A 149 10.60 8.00 3.71
CA GLN A 149 10.76 9.42 3.95
C GLN A 149 12.25 9.79 3.90
N CYS A 150 12.59 10.88 3.18
CA CYS A 150 13.97 11.36 3.04
C CYS A 150 14.47 12.04 4.32
N GLU A 151 14.76 11.23 5.35
CA GLU A 151 15.26 11.63 6.68
C GLU A 151 16.52 10.84 7.03
N TYR A 152 17.27 11.33 8.04
CA TYR A 152 18.60 10.82 8.43
C TYR A 152 18.64 9.29 8.64
N TYR A 153 17.63 8.70 9.26
CA TYR A 153 17.60 7.24 9.53
C TYR A 153 16.99 6.40 8.38
N ALA A 154 16.88 6.96 7.17
CA ALA A 154 16.24 6.25 6.07
C ALA A 154 16.98 4.98 5.65
N LEU A 155 18.30 5.03 5.53
CA LEU A 155 19.14 3.89 5.15
C LEU A 155 19.08 2.74 6.16
N GLU A 156 19.16 3.05 7.46
CA GLU A 156 19.07 2.06 8.53
C GLU A 156 17.72 1.33 8.48
N GLY A 157 16.62 2.07 8.39
CA GLY A 157 15.28 1.48 8.31
C GLY A 157 15.05 0.61 7.06
N VAL A 158 15.67 0.96 5.93
CA VAL A 158 15.62 0.13 4.72
C VAL A 158 16.41 -1.16 4.90
N THR A 159 17.58 -1.11 5.52
CA THR A 159 18.42 -2.28 5.78
C THR A 159 17.69 -3.30 6.66
N GLU A 160 17.06 -2.85 7.77
CA GLU A 160 16.26 -3.71 8.64
C GLU A 160 15.06 -4.34 7.90
N LEU A 161 14.42 -3.58 7.03
CA LEU A 161 13.34 -4.10 6.20
C LEU A 161 13.83 -5.20 5.25
N PHE A 162 14.98 -5.01 4.60
CA PHE A 162 15.56 -6.01 3.69
C PHE A 162 15.94 -7.31 4.41
N ASP A 163 16.46 -7.23 5.64
CA ASP A 163 16.72 -8.41 6.48
C ASP A 163 15.43 -9.17 6.79
N THR A 164 14.36 -8.46 7.07
CA THR A 164 13.04 -9.06 7.29
C THR A 164 12.51 -9.71 6.02
N LEU A 165 12.63 -9.05 4.86
CA LEU A 165 12.24 -9.60 3.57
C LEU A 165 13.03 -10.86 3.21
N ALA A 166 14.34 -10.90 3.53
CA ALA A 166 15.16 -12.08 3.32
C ALA A 166 14.67 -13.29 4.13
N ARG A 167 14.17 -13.06 5.35
CA ARG A 167 13.57 -14.12 6.19
C ARG A 167 12.21 -14.57 5.61
N LEU A 168 11.36 -13.62 5.19
CA LEU A 168 10.06 -13.89 4.61
C LEU A 168 10.19 -14.70 3.30
N ARG A 169 11.13 -14.33 2.42
CA ARG A 169 11.41 -15.05 1.18
C ARG A 169 11.87 -16.49 1.41
N ARG A 170 12.62 -16.76 2.47
CA ARG A 170 13.06 -18.14 2.80
C ARG A 170 11.93 -19.05 3.27
N GLY A 171 10.89 -18.51 3.86
CA GLY A 171 9.84 -19.30 4.51
C GLY A 171 8.45 -19.17 3.90
N LEU A 172 7.99 -17.96 3.64
CA LEU A 172 6.59 -17.68 3.35
C LEU A 172 6.30 -17.31 1.88
N ASN A 173 7.16 -16.50 1.25
CA ASN A 173 6.95 -16.06 -0.13
C ASN A 173 8.27 -15.95 -0.91
N PRO A 174 8.79 -17.04 -1.47
CA PRO A 174 10.07 -17.05 -2.19
C PRO A 174 10.07 -16.18 -3.45
N THR A 175 8.92 -15.91 -4.01
CA THR A 175 8.76 -15.16 -5.29
C THR A 175 8.56 -13.67 -5.10
N LEU A 176 8.44 -13.19 -3.85
CA LEU A 176 8.25 -11.77 -3.59
C LEU A 176 9.43 -10.96 -4.10
N VAL A 177 9.18 -10.00 -4.98
CA VAL A 177 10.20 -9.05 -5.48
C VAL A 177 10.02 -7.66 -4.87
N ILE A 178 11.03 -6.81 -4.97
CA ILE A 178 10.89 -5.39 -4.66
C ILE A 178 10.32 -4.70 -5.90
N GLU A 179 9.16 -4.06 -5.78
CA GLU A 179 8.59 -3.20 -6.82
C GLU A 179 9.42 -1.91 -6.96
N GLY A 180 9.78 -1.35 -5.83
CA GLY A 180 10.63 -0.17 -5.78
C GLY A 180 10.70 0.46 -4.39
N LEU A 181 11.75 1.24 -4.18
CA LEU A 181 11.93 2.14 -3.05
C LEU A 181 11.44 3.52 -3.48
N LEU A 182 10.30 3.97 -2.94
CA LEU A 182 9.68 5.25 -3.30
C LEU A 182 10.09 6.33 -2.30
N LEU A 183 10.81 7.33 -2.77
CA LEU A 183 11.17 8.50 -1.97
C LEU A 183 9.92 9.37 -1.74
N THR A 184 9.57 9.62 -0.48
CA THR A 184 8.39 10.39 -0.09
C THR A 184 8.76 11.61 0.75
N MET A 185 7.84 12.59 0.79
CA MET A 185 8.02 13.84 1.53
C MET A 185 9.34 14.54 1.20
N TYR A 186 9.80 14.35 -0.03
CA TYR A 186 11.03 14.97 -0.52
C TYR A 186 10.89 16.49 -0.54
N ASP A 187 11.83 17.18 0.07
CA ASP A 187 11.89 18.65 0.08
C ASP A 187 13.16 19.12 -0.63
N GLU A 188 12.99 19.61 -1.87
CA GLU A 188 14.06 20.12 -2.72
C GLU A 188 14.86 21.28 -2.09
N ARG A 189 14.28 21.94 -1.08
CA ARG A 189 14.91 23.10 -0.39
C ARG A 189 15.93 22.67 0.65
N THR A 190 15.97 21.38 0.99
CA THR A 190 16.85 20.87 2.05
C THR A 190 17.97 20.00 1.49
N ASN A 191 19.21 20.32 1.89
CA ASN A 191 20.37 19.49 1.55
C ASN A 191 20.24 18.06 2.11
N LEU A 192 19.56 17.89 3.24
CA LEU A 192 19.34 16.59 3.85
C LEU A 192 18.54 15.65 2.93
N SER A 193 17.42 16.12 2.38
CA SER A 193 16.62 15.30 1.47
C SER A 193 17.40 14.89 0.22
N ALA A 194 18.21 15.81 -0.34
CA ALA A 194 19.04 15.53 -1.49
C ALA A 194 20.15 14.51 -1.18
N ALA A 195 20.84 14.66 -0.04
CA ALA A 195 21.87 13.73 0.40
C ALA A 195 21.32 12.32 0.64
N VAL A 196 20.22 12.20 1.40
CA VAL A 196 19.55 10.91 1.67
C VAL A 196 19.08 10.24 0.37
N ALA A 197 18.51 11.01 -0.55
CA ALA A 197 18.07 10.47 -1.84
C ALA A 197 19.26 9.96 -2.67
N GLN A 198 20.40 10.67 -2.63
CA GLN A 198 21.63 10.25 -3.32
C GLN A 198 22.20 8.99 -2.69
N ASP A 199 22.33 8.94 -1.36
CA ASP A 199 22.83 7.77 -0.63
C ASP A 199 22.00 6.51 -0.92
N LEU A 200 20.65 6.65 -0.93
CA LEU A 200 19.76 5.54 -1.27
C LEU A 200 19.97 5.08 -2.72
N ARG A 201 20.14 6.01 -3.68
CA ARG A 201 20.41 5.65 -5.08
C ARG A 201 21.77 4.99 -5.25
N ASP A 202 22.79 5.46 -4.56
CA ASP A 202 24.15 4.90 -4.62
C ASP A 202 24.18 3.48 -4.03
N PHE A 203 23.39 3.20 -2.98
CA PHE A 203 23.38 1.91 -2.31
C PHE A 203 22.45 0.89 -2.98
N TYR A 204 21.23 1.31 -3.38
CA TYR A 204 20.20 0.40 -3.90
C TYR A 204 20.01 0.48 -5.41
N GLY A 205 20.67 1.43 -6.08
CA GLY A 205 20.69 1.52 -7.54
C GLY A 205 19.32 1.62 -8.18
N SER A 206 19.05 0.71 -9.10
CA SER A 206 17.80 0.65 -9.88
C SER A 206 16.57 0.26 -9.04
N GLN A 207 16.73 -0.17 -7.80
CA GLN A 207 15.59 -0.43 -6.92
C GLN A 207 14.94 0.87 -6.41
N VAL A 208 15.66 2.00 -6.43
CA VAL A 208 15.09 3.31 -6.11
C VAL A 208 14.36 3.85 -7.33
N LEU A 209 13.05 4.08 -7.20
CA LEU A 209 12.22 4.61 -8.26
C LEU A 209 12.69 6.01 -8.69
N LYS A 210 12.52 6.32 -9.97
CA LYS A 210 12.84 7.64 -10.52
C LYS A 210 11.89 8.69 -9.99
N THR A 211 10.61 8.31 -9.87
CA THR A 211 9.55 9.15 -9.32
C THR A 211 9.79 9.42 -7.84
N VAL A 212 9.61 10.66 -7.45
CA VAL A 212 9.72 11.15 -6.07
C VAL A 212 8.44 11.84 -5.68
N ILE A 213 7.91 11.54 -4.49
CA ILE A 213 6.72 12.22 -3.95
C ILE A 213 7.16 13.42 -3.11
N PRO A 214 6.87 14.65 -3.53
CA PRO A 214 7.29 15.84 -2.81
C PRO A 214 6.49 16.03 -1.51
N ARG A 215 7.05 16.75 -0.55
CA ARG A 215 6.28 17.29 0.57
C ARG A 215 5.23 18.26 0.01
N ASN A 216 3.94 17.92 0.19
CA ASN A 216 2.84 18.67 -0.41
C ASN A 216 1.66 18.74 0.57
N VAL A 217 1.21 19.96 0.86
CA VAL A 217 0.08 20.22 1.79
C VAL A 217 -1.22 19.61 1.28
N ARG A 218 -1.45 19.64 -0.04
CA ARG A 218 -2.66 19.05 -0.64
C ARG A 218 -2.78 17.55 -0.42
N LEU A 219 -1.64 16.82 -0.43
CA LEU A 219 -1.61 15.39 -0.07
C LEU A 219 -1.99 15.13 1.38
N ALA A 220 -1.68 16.06 2.29
CA ALA A 220 -2.06 15.95 3.69
C ALA A 220 -3.53 16.33 3.93
N GLU A 221 -4.08 17.25 3.15
CA GLU A 221 -5.46 17.70 3.24
C GLU A 221 -6.48 16.73 2.63
N ALA A 222 -6.16 16.15 1.47
CA ALA A 222 -7.05 15.30 0.68
C ALA A 222 -7.76 14.19 1.49
N PRO A 223 -7.08 13.44 2.41
CA PRO A 223 -7.72 12.42 3.22
C PRO A 223 -8.81 12.96 4.14
N SER A 224 -8.73 14.22 4.59
CA SER A 224 -9.76 14.83 5.44
C SER A 224 -11.08 15.08 4.68
N TYR A 225 -11.00 15.09 3.35
CA TYR A 225 -12.16 15.20 2.45
C TYR A 225 -12.59 13.84 1.90
N GLY A 226 -11.93 12.74 2.33
CA GLY A 226 -12.20 11.41 1.82
C GLY A 226 -11.91 11.26 0.32
N LYS A 227 -10.89 11.95 -0.20
CA LYS A 227 -10.57 11.95 -1.63
C LYS A 227 -9.11 11.60 -1.89
N PRO A 228 -8.82 10.74 -2.88
CA PRO A 228 -7.49 10.69 -3.47
C PRO A 228 -7.10 12.07 -4.01
N ILE A 229 -5.79 12.36 -4.07
CA ILE A 229 -5.28 13.67 -4.52
C ILE A 229 -5.79 14.06 -5.91
N ILE A 230 -5.96 13.09 -6.77
CA ILE A 230 -6.40 13.28 -8.16
C ILE A 230 -7.84 13.83 -8.25
N LEU A 231 -8.71 13.47 -7.27
CA LEU A 231 -10.06 14.01 -7.12
C LEU A 231 -10.12 15.28 -6.26
N TYR A 232 -9.11 15.50 -5.41
CA TYR A 232 -9.05 16.67 -4.54
C TYR A 232 -8.43 17.87 -5.25
N ASP A 233 -7.25 17.68 -5.87
CA ASP A 233 -6.53 18.74 -6.61
C ASP A 233 -5.63 18.12 -7.68
N ILE A 234 -6.19 17.86 -8.87
CA ILE A 234 -5.51 17.27 -10.02
C ILE A 234 -4.28 18.09 -10.50
N ARG A 235 -4.26 19.40 -10.21
CA ARG A 235 -3.18 20.31 -10.64
C ARG A 235 -2.04 20.38 -9.62
N SER A 236 -2.17 19.71 -8.49
CA SER A 236 -1.13 19.71 -7.47
C SER A 236 0.09 18.90 -7.92
N ARG A 237 1.28 19.29 -7.47
CA ARG A 237 2.52 18.49 -7.68
C ARG A 237 2.39 17.09 -7.10
N GLY A 238 1.56 16.90 -6.06
CA GLY A 238 1.27 15.60 -5.48
C GLY A 238 0.51 14.70 -6.45
N ALA A 239 -0.51 15.20 -7.14
CA ALA A 239 -1.26 14.46 -8.15
C ALA A 239 -0.37 14.08 -9.33
N GLU A 240 0.39 15.04 -9.85
CA GLU A 240 1.34 14.80 -10.94
C GLU A 240 2.33 13.69 -10.58
N SER A 241 2.91 13.72 -9.37
CA SER A 241 3.90 12.72 -8.94
C SER A 241 3.29 11.33 -8.83
N TYR A 242 2.04 11.17 -8.35
CA TYR A 242 1.40 9.86 -8.29
C TYR A 242 0.97 9.33 -9.66
N ILE A 243 0.61 10.20 -10.61
CA ILE A 243 0.38 9.81 -12.01
C ILE A 243 1.70 9.32 -12.63
N GLN A 244 2.81 10.00 -12.38
CA GLN A 244 4.13 9.56 -12.85
C GLN A 244 4.54 8.22 -12.22
N LEU A 245 4.27 8.03 -10.92
CA LEU A 245 4.51 6.75 -10.25
C LEU A 245 3.72 5.61 -10.90
N ALA A 246 2.43 5.83 -11.19
CA ALA A 246 1.62 4.82 -11.88
C ALA A 246 2.22 4.46 -13.25
N LYS A 247 2.63 5.44 -14.03
CA LYS A 247 3.28 5.23 -15.33
C LYS A 247 4.61 4.49 -15.21
N GLU A 248 5.42 4.81 -14.20
CA GLU A 248 6.67 4.11 -13.93
C GLU A 248 6.42 2.64 -13.60
N ILE A 249 5.46 2.33 -12.72
CA ILE A 249 5.08 0.95 -12.37
C ILE A 249 4.54 0.20 -13.59
N LEU A 250 3.72 0.83 -14.44
CA LEU A 250 3.23 0.23 -15.69
C LEU A 250 4.36 -0.07 -16.69
N SER A 251 5.47 0.68 -16.64
CA SER A 251 6.62 0.47 -17.51
C SER A 251 7.53 -0.70 -17.07
N HIS A 252 7.31 -1.27 -15.89
CA HIS A 252 8.06 -2.43 -15.37
C HIS A 252 7.43 -3.78 -15.80
N GLU A 253 6.32 -3.75 -16.53
CA GLU A 253 5.69 -4.93 -17.15
C GLU A 253 6.37 -5.30 -18.46
#